data_a6f91578a03c0abffb85b27bf7685cfe
#
_entry.id   a6f91578a03c0abffb85b27bf7685cfe
#
_cell.length_a   1.000
_cell.length_b   1.000
_cell.length_c   1.000
_cell.angle_alpha   90.00
_cell.angle_beta   90.00
_cell.angle_gamma   90.00
#
_symmetry.space_group_name_H-M   'P 1'
#
loop_
_entity.id
_entity.type
_entity.pdbx_description
1 polymer ?
#
loop_
_entity_poly.entity_id
_entity_poly.type
_entity_poly.pdbx_seq_one_letter_code
_entity_poly.pdbx_strand_id
1 'polypeptide(L)'
;MNSIMLTFVQVITTLFGIIVTKLLSVNFSLQEYGTYSQALLLTTTVTSVSILGLTNATNYFYNRTKDKGLQHRYIATIFNIQYIVGITCSSILFFLRYELAAYLKNDDLIDIIPIVALTPFFTNLIAMFQTLFVSIGKARIIAIRNLIVSLIKMISVVISCYVLNSIITVLVVILILDFIQVIYFYELFKEYEYPIHIREGRLVLVKEILNFSIPMSVYVLTNTLSRDIDKYIISIFANTETLAIYTNAAKVLPFDMLTASMITVLVPVITRMINQSRYKEAQEVFRLYLKIGCIITCIFVGGAIFLSRDLMVLLYDEKYLEGLPVFVLYLVVDMIRFANVTTILSGAGKTKILMTISIITLICNSILNVLGYKMMGMIGPAFVTLLLTIFMTFALLYFGAKEIHTKIEKLFDFKEIGKIVVEIMLVGVVVYFISVYLNSLRKCNLMIFSTCYGIYLIIMGVMNYKKIISYLKSLNKFK
;
A
#
# COMPACT_ATOMS: atom_id res chain seq x y z
N MET A 1 5.24 9.05 -21.91
CA MET A 1 4.26 8.05 -22.35
C MET A 1 4.21 6.82 -21.42
N ASN A 2 5.35 6.21 -21.05
CA ASN A 2 5.38 5.03 -20.17
C ASN A 2 4.82 5.25 -18.75
N SER A 3 5.03 6.43 -18.15
CA SER A 3 4.54 6.73 -16.80
C SER A 3 3.01 6.83 -16.73
N ILE A 4 2.37 7.49 -17.70
CA ILE A 4 0.90 7.61 -17.75
C ILE A 4 0.25 6.24 -17.94
N MET A 5 0.81 5.41 -18.80
CA MET A 5 0.34 4.05 -19.02
C MET A 5 0.45 3.20 -17.76
N LEU A 6 1.56 3.28 -17.02
CA LEU A 6 1.74 2.58 -15.75
C LEU A 6 0.70 3.02 -14.72
N THR A 7 0.46 4.33 -14.59
CA THR A 7 -0.56 4.86 -13.67
C THR A 7 -1.96 4.37 -14.06
N PHE A 8 -2.30 4.40 -15.33
CA PHE A 8 -3.61 3.92 -15.81
C PHE A 8 -3.82 2.43 -15.52
N VAL A 9 -2.80 1.61 -15.81
CA VAL A 9 -2.84 0.18 -15.48
C VAL A 9 -2.98 -0.03 -13.98
N GLN A 10 -2.28 0.74 -13.15
CA GLN A 10 -2.38 0.65 -11.69
C GLN A 10 -3.79 0.96 -11.19
N VAL A 11 -4.47 1.96 -11.75
CA VAL A 11 -5.87 2.26 -11.42
C VAL A 11 -6.77 1.08 -11.74
N ILE A 12 -6.66 0.51 -12.94
CA ILE A 12 -7.50 -0.63 -13.36
C ILE A 12 -7.22 -1.86 -12.48
N THR A 13 -5.96 -2.18 -12.22
CA THR A 13 -5.60 -3.33 -11.37
C THR A 13 -6.09 -3.17 -9.93
N THR A 14 -6.11 -1.94 -9.43
CA THR A 14 -6.69 -1.65 -8.11
C THR A 14 -8.20 -1.82 -8.09
N LEU A 15 -8.90 -1.39 -9.14
CA LEU A 15 -10.34 -1.63 -9.27
C LEU A 15 -10.67 -3.14 -9.32
N PHE A 16 -9.87 -3.94 -10.06
CA PHE A 16 -10.01 -5.40 -10.02
C PHE A 16 -9.78 -5.96 -8.62
N GLY A 17 -8.80 -5.44 -7.88
CA GLY A 17 -8.56 -5.82 -6.49
C GLY A 17 -9.74 -5.52 -5.56
N ILE A 18 -10.43 -4.38 -5.75
CA ILE A 18 -11.65 -4.03 -5.01
C ILE A 18 -12.77 -5.01 -5.34
N ILE A 19 -12.97 -5.34 -6.62
CA ILE A 19 -13.97 -6.32 -7.05
C ILE A 19 -13.69 -7.70 -6.44
N VAL A 20 -12.44 -8.15 -6.48
CA VAL A 20 -12.02 -9.41 -5.82
C VAL A 20 -12.35 -9.40 -4.34
N THR A 21 -12.03 -8.33 -3.63
CA THR A 21 -12.34 -8.20 -2.19
C THR A 21 -13.86 -8.27 -1.95
N LYS A 22 -14.66 -7.59 -2.77
CA LYS A 22 -16.13 -7.66 -2.69
C LYS A 22 -16.65 -9.06 -2.89
N LEU A 23 -16.17 -9.77 -3.92
CA LEU A 23 -16.57 -11.13 -4.20
C LEU A 23 -16.26 -12.07 -3.04
N LEU A 24 -15.07 -11.98 -2.47
CA LEU A 24 -14.67 -12.78 -1.32
C LEU A 24 -15.52 -12.44 -0.08
N SER A 25 -15.75 -11.16 0.19
CA SER A 25 -16.52 -10.74 1.37
C SER A 25 -17.98 -11.14 1.30
N VAL A 26 -18.60 -11.21 0.11
CA VAL A 26 -20.02 -11.60 -0.04
C VAL A 26 -20.18 -13.11 0.03
N ASN A 27 -19.31 -13.86 -0.66
CA ASN A 27 -19.52 -15.30 -0.88
C ASN A 27 -19.03 -16.18 0.26
N PHE A 28 -18.08 -15.71 1.09
CA PHE A 28 -17.52 -16.50 2.20
C PHE A 28 -17.99 -15.97 3.56
N SER A 29 -18.04 -16.86 4.55
CA SER A 29 -18.34 -16.51 5.95
C SER A 29 -17.24 -15.60 6.54
N LEU A 30 -17.55 -14.94 7.67
CA LEU A 30 -16.54 -14.14 8.39
C LEU A 30 -15.39 -15.01 8.87
N GLN A 31 -15.64 -16.25 9.30
CA GLN A 31 -14.61 -17.22 9.72
C GLN A 31 -13.67 -17.56 8.56
N GLU A 32 -14.20 -17.94 7.39
CA GLU A 32 -13.38 -18.26 6.22
C GLU A 32 -12.58 -17.06 5.71
N TYR A 33 -13.21 -15.88 5.63
CA TYR A 33 -12.53 -14.66 5.21
C TYR A 33 -11.47 -14.22 6.24
N GLY A 34 -11.72 -14.45 7.53
CA GLY A 34 -10.75 -14.19 8.61
C GLY A 34 -9.53 -15.12 8.51
N THR A 35 -9.75 -16.41 8.24
CA THR A 35 -8.67 -17.38 8.01
C THR A 35 -7.83 -17.00 6.79
N TYR A 36 -8.49 -16.61 5.69
CA TYR A 36 -7.81 -16.03 4.53
C TYR A 36 -6.97 -14.80 4.90
N SER A 37 -7.52 -13.91 5.73
CA SER A 37 -6.82 -12.69 6.16
C SER A 37 -5.59 -13.02 7.03
N GLN A 38 -5.68 -14.00 7.93
CA GLN A 38 -4.54 -14.50 8.71
C GLN A 38 -3.45 -15.10 7.83
N ALA A 39 -3.84 -15.91 6.83
CA ALA A 39 -2.90 -16.47 5.88
C ALA A 39 -2.17 -15.36 5.07
N LEU A 40 -2.89 -14.32 4.65
CA LEU A 40 -2.30 -13.16 3.98
C LEU A 40 -1.35 -12.37 4.91
N LEU A 41 -1.68 -12.19 6.18
CA LEU A 41 -0.80 -11.53 7.16
C LEU A 41 0.53 -12.30 7.31
N LEU A 42 0.46 -13.61 7.46
CA LEU A 42 1.65 -14.46 7.54
C LEU A 42 2.50 -14.37 6.28
N THR A 43 1.88 -14.51 5.11
CA THR A 43 2.59 -14.47 3.82
C THR A 43 3.21 -13.10 3.53
N THR A 44 2.51 -11.99 3.82
CA THR A 44 3.06 -10.63 3.63
C THR A 44 4.23 -10.36 4.55
N THR A 45 4.18 -10.81 5.79
CA THR A 45 5.30 -10.68 6.74
C THR A 45 6.49 -11.50 6.30
N VAL A 46 6.30 -12.78 5.96
CA VAL A 46 7.38 -13.65 5.47
C VAL A 46 7.96 -13.11 4.15
N THR A 47 7.13 -12.58 3.25
CA THR A 47 7.58 -11.89 2.03
C THR A 47 8.50 -10.72 2.35
N SER A 48 8.10 -9.87 3.31
CA SER A 48 8.88 -8.68 3.70
C SER A 48 10.21 -9.05 4.39
N VAL A 49 10.25 -10.14 5.13
CA VAL A 49 11.48 -10.67 5.73
C VAL A 49 12.39 -11.27 4.66
N SER A 50 11.84 -12.15 3.82
CA SER A 50 12.61 -12.96 2.86
C SER A 50 13.12 -12.20 1.64
N ILE A 51 12.55 -11.01 1.32
CA ILE A 51 13.06 -10.17 0.22
C ILE A 51 14.43 -9.56 0.52
N LEU A 52 14.80 -9.41 1.80
CA LEU A 52 16.09 -8.87 2.27
C LEU A 52 16.54 -7.58 1.55
N GLY A 53 15.62 -6.73 1.08
CA GLY A 53 15.95 -5.53 0.31
C GLY A 53 16.57 -5.80 -1.08
N LEU A 54 16.55 -7.06 -1.56
CA LEU A 54 17.19 -7.48 -2.80
C LEU A 54 16.57 -6.83 -4.05
N THR A 55 15.32 -6.41 -4.01
CA THR A 55 14.69 -5.62 -5.08
C THR A 55 15.44 -4.30 -5.29
N ASN A 56 15.77 -3.60 -4.19
CA ASN A 56 16.56 -2.37 -4.27
C ASN A 56 18.00 -2.63 -4.72
N ALA A 57 18.59 -3.74 -4.24
CA ALA A 57 19.91 -4.17 -4.67
C ALA A 57 19.95 -4.49 -6.18
N THR A 58 18.92 -5.16 -6.72
CA THR A 58 18.79 -5.43 -8.15
C THR A 58 18.86 -4.15 -8.98
N ASN A 59 18.08 -3.13 -8.62
CA ASN A 59 18.12 -1.84 -9.31
C ASN A 59 19.46 -1.13 -9.16
N TYR A 60 20.04 -1.11 -7.95
CA TYR A 60 21.29 -0.41 -7.66
C TYR A 60 22.47 -1.04 -8.40
N PHE A 61 22.70 -2.35 -8.25
CA PHE A 61 23.85 -3.02 -8.85
C PHE A 61 23.74 -3.15 -10.37
N TYR A 62 22.51 -3.26 -10.92
CA TYR A 62 22.30 -3.19 -12.36
C TYR A 62 22.75 -1.86 -12.97
N ASN A 63 22.39 -0.73 -12.33
CA ASN A 63 22.68 0.59 -12.86
C ASN A 63 24.08 1.12 -12.48
N ARG A 64 24.77 0.47 -11.54
CA ARG A 64 26.09 0.92 -11.03
C ARG A 64 27.23 0.72 -12.03
N THR A 65 27.16 -0.31 -12.86
CA THR A 65 28.23 -0.65 -13.81
C THR A 65 27.70 -0.76 -15.23
N LYS A 66 28.55 -0.38 -16.20
CA LYS A 66 28.28 -0.58 -17.64
C LYS A 66 28.87 -1.89 -18.18
N ASP A 67 29.71 -2.58 -17.40
CA ASP A 67 30.25 -3.88 -17.74
C ASP A 67 29.14 -4.93 -17.64
N LYS A 68 28.71 -5.45 -18.78
CA LYS A 68 27.66 -6.47 -18.88
C LYS A 68 28.01 -7.76 -18.12
N GLY A 69 29.26 -8.19 -18.16
CA GLY A 69 29.70 -9.38 -17.45
C GLY A 69 29.58 -9.24 -15.93
N LEU A 70 29.96 -8.08 -15.40
CA LEU A 70 29.82 -7.78 -13.99
C LEU A 70 28.35 -7.59 -13.58
N GLN A 71 27.53 -6.95 -14.44
CA GLN A 71 26.07 -6.87 -14.22
C GLN A 71 25.45 -8.26 -14.08
N HIS A 72 25.75 -9.19 -15.01
CA HIS A 72 25.22 -10.56 -14.97
C HIS A 72 25.62 -11.27 -13.66
N ARG A 73 26.88 -11.14 -13.22
CA ARG A 73 27.35 -11.73 -11.97
C ARG A 73 26.63 -11.18 -10.73
N TYR A 74 26.40 -9.86 -10.66
CA TYR A 74 25.63 -9.27 -9.58
C TYR A 74 24.20 -9.81 -9.58
N ILE A 75 23.51 -9.76 -10.72
CA ILE A 75 22.12 -10.20 -10.83
C ILE A 75 22.01 -11.71 -10.51
N ALA A 76 22.86 -12.55 -11.07
CA ALA A 76 22.88 -13.98 -10.76
C ALA A 76 23.11 -14.23 -9.26
N THR A 77 24.03 -13.49 -8.63
CA THR A 77 24.29 -13.62 -7.19
C THR A 77 23.08 -13.20 -6.35
N ILE A 78 22.43 -12.10 -6.72
CA ILE A 78 21.23 -11.60 -6.05
C ILE A 78 20.08 -12.62 -6.13
N PHE A 79 19.85 -13.20 -7.32
CA PHE A 79 18.85 -14.26 -7.50
C PHE A 79 19.17 -15.51 -6.70
N ASN A 80 20.46 -15.93 -6.65
CA ASN A 80 20.89 -17.07 -5.83
C ASN A 80 20.61 -16.85 -4.34
N ILE A 81 20.90 -15.65 -3.83
CA ILE A 81 20.55 -15.29 -2.44
C ILE A 81 19.04 -15.42 -2.24
N GLN A 82 18.23 -14.88 -3.16
CA GLN A 82 16.77 -14.95 -3.07
C GLN A 82 16.24 -16.38 -3.12
N TYR A 83 16.80 -17.25 -3.96
CA TYR A 83 16.43 -18.67 -4.00
C TYR A 83 16.66 -19.35 -2.65
N ILE A 84 17.86 -19.17 -2.07
CA ILE A 84 18.21 -19.79 -0.79
C ILE A 84 17.30 -19.24 0.32
N VAL A 85 17.23 -17.92 0.48
CA VAL A 85 16.47 -17.27 1.55
C VAL A 85 14.97 -17.52 1.38
N GLY A 86 14.45 -17.39 0.16
CA GLY A 86 13.05 -17.62 -0.13
C GLY A 86 12.60 -19.05 0.19
N ILE A 87 13.35 -20.07 -0.26
CA ILE A 87 13.05 -21.47 0.06
C ILE A 87 13.17 -21.73 1.56
N THR A 88 14.20 -21.18 2.21
CA THR A 88 14.38 -21.34 3.68
C THR A 88 13.21 -20.75 4.45
N CYS A 89 12.80 -19.51 4.15
CA CYS A 89 11.67 -18.86 4.82
C CYS A 89 10.35 -19.58 4.53
N SER A 90 10.14 -20.06 3.30
CA SER A 90 8.97 -20.87 2.94
C SER A 90 8.93 -22.19 3.68
N SER A 91 10.07 -22.86 3.83
CA SER A 91 10.19 -24.10 4.61
C SER A 91 9.91 -23.85 6.09
N ILE A 92 10.46 -22.78 6.66
CA ILE A 92 10.18 -22.39 8.06
C ILE A 92 8.67 -22.16 8.24
N LEU A 93 8.02 -21.42 7.35
CA LEU A 93 6.58 -21.18 7.42
C LEU A 93 5.78 -22.51 7.37
N PHE A 94 6.18 -23.43 6.49
CA PHE A 94 5.56 -24.75 6.37
C PHE A 94 5.69 -25.59 7.65
N PHE A 95 6.91 -25.64 8.22
CA PHE A 95 7.16 -26.47 9.42
C PHE A 95 6.54 -25.88 10.69
N LEU A 96 6.45 -24.55 10.80
CA LEU A 96 5.84 -23.87 11.95
C LEU A 96 4.31 -23.77 11.86
N ARG A 97 3.63 -24.50 10.96
CA ARG A 97 2.17 -24.36 10.74
C ARG A 97 1.34 -24.67 12.01
N TYR A 98 1.74 -25.64 12.80
CA TYR A 98 1.03 -25.99 14.03
C TYR A 98 1.17 -24.93 15.11
N GLU A 99 2.38 -24.40 15.30
CA GLU A 99 2.69 -23.35 16.27
C GLU A 99 2.02 -22.03 15.88
N LEU A 100 2.00 -21.71 14.59
CA LEU A 100 1.36 -20.52 14.07
C LEU A 100 -0.17 -20.61 14.18
N ALA A 101 -0.76 -21.76 13.88
CA ALA A 101 -2.19 -22.00 14.06
C ALA A 101 -2.61 -21.86 15.53
N ALA A 102 -1.85 -22.45 16.44
CA ALA A 102 -2.07 -22.33 17.88
C ALA A 102 -1.91 -20.87 18.37
N TYR A 103 -0.88 -20.16 17.89
CA TYR A 103 -0.63 -18.76 18.25
C TYR A 103 -1.74 -17.81 17.78
N LEU A 104 -2.25 -18.04 16.56
CA LEU A 104 -3.34 -17.26 15.96
C LEU A 104 -4.74 -17.81 16.31
N LYS A 105 -4.81 -18.86 17.13
CA LYS A 105 -6.04 -19.50 17.60
C LYS A 105 -6.98 -19.91 16.48
N ASN A 106 -6.43 -20.48 15.41
CA ASN A 106 -7.20 -20.89 14.25
C ASN A 106 -6.63 -22.16 13.62
N ASP A 107 -7.25 -23.29 13.88
CA ASP A 107 -6.81 -24.61 13.42
C ASP A 107 -6.93 -24.77 11.89
N ASP A 108 -7.83 -24.04 11.23
CA ASP A 108 -7.98 -24.05 9.75
C ASP A 108 -6.68 -23.64 9.05
N LEU A 109 -5.79 -22.88 9.73
CA LEU A 109 -4.49 -22.49 9.19
C LEU A 109 -3.53 -23.68 8.98
N ILE A 110 -3.73 -24.79 9.69
CA ILE A 110 -2.88 -25.99 9.53
C ILE A 110 -2.93 -26.50 8.10
N ASP A 111 -4.12 -26.47 7.47
CA ASP A 111 -4.34 -26.91 6.11
C ASP A 111 -4.04 -25.83 5.06
N ILE A 112 -4.14 -24.55 5.43
CA ILE A 112 -3.94 -23.43 4.53
C ILE A 112 -2.47 -23.05 4.41
N ILE A 113 -1.70 -23.06 5.51
CA ILE A 113 -0.28 -22.68 5.48
C ILE A 113 0.54 -23.49 4.46
N PRO A 114 0.39 -24.82 4.30
CA PRO A 114 1.10 -25.57 3.27
C PRO A 114 0.90 -25.03 1.84
N ILE A 115 -0.30 -24.54 1.55
CA ILE A 115 -0.65 -23.98 0.24
C ILE A 115 0.04 -22.62 0.05
N VAL A 116 -0.02 -21.75 1.05
CA VAL A 116 0.50 -20.39 0.93
C VAL A 116 1.98 -20.26 1.26
N ALA A 117 2.63 -21.30 1.78
CA ALA A 117 4.03 -21.27 2.21
C ALA A 117 5.03 -20.89 1.11
N LEU A 118 4.74 -21.25 -0.15
CA LEU A 118 5.57 -20.91 -1.31
C LEU A 118 5.27 -19.52 -1.90
N THR A 119 4.16 -18.89 -1.52
CA THR A 119 3.76 -17.58 -2.03
C THR A 119 4.85 -16.50 -1.81
N PRO A 120 5.49 -16.37 -0.63
CA PRO A 120 6.57 -15.41 -0.43
C PRO A 120 7.74 -15.59 -1.38
N PHE A 121 8.11 -16.83 -1.66
CA PHE A 121 9.19 -17.15 -2.60
C PHE A 121 8.87 -16.67 -4.03
N PHE A 122 7.72 -17.04 -4.55
CA PHE A 122 7.32 -16.63 -5.90
C PHE A 122 7.10 -15.12 -6.01
N THR A 123 6.42 -14.52 -5.04
CA THR A 123 6.16 -13.07 -5.02
C THR A 123 7.46 -12.26 -5.04
N ASN A 124 8.46 -12.68 -4.26
CA ASN A 124 9.76 -12.01 -4.23
C ASN A 124 10.52 -12.14 -5.55
N LEU A 125 10.51 -13.32 -6.16
CA LEU A 125 11.11 -13.52 -7.49
C LEU A 125 10.42 -12.63 -8.54
N ILE A 126 9.09 -12.59 -8.55
CA ILE A 126 8.32 -11.73 -9.44
C ILE A 126 8.69 -10.26 -9.25
N ALA A 127 8.80 -9.78 -8.01
CA ALA A 127 9.19 -8.41 -7.70
C ALA A 127 10.60 -8.07 -8.21
N MET A 128 11.56 -8.99 -8.08
CA MET A 128 12.91 -8.82 -8.59
C MET A 128 12.94 -8.80 -10.13
N PHE A 129 12.23 -9.71 -10.78
CA PHE A 129 12.09 -9.72 -12.23
C PHE A 129 11.49 -8.41 -12.75
N GLN A 130 10.39 -7.93 -12.13
CA GLN A 130 9.78 -6.66 -12.50
C GLN A 130 10.77 -5.49 -12.39
N THR A 131 11.54 -5.43 -11.30
CA THR A 131 12.52 -4.38 -11.07
C THR A 131 13.61 -4.41 -12.14
N LEU A 132 14.10 -5.59 -12.50
CA LEU A 132 15.11 -5.75 -13.54
C LEU A 132 14.57 -5.32 -14.92
N PHE A 133 13.33 -5.71 -15.28
CA PHE A 133 12.69 -5.29 -16.53
C PHE A 133 12.50 -3.78 -16.62
N VAL A 134 12.13 -3.14 -15.52
CA VAL A 134 12.04 -1.67 -15.45
C VAL A 134 13.43 -1.04 -15.64
N SER A 135 14.46 -1.61 -15.03
CA SER A 135 15.85 -1.13 -15.15
C SER A 135 16.40 -1.27 -16.58
N ILE A 136 15.98 -2.32 -17.32
CA ILE A 136 16.31 -2.52 -18.74
C ILE A 136 15.50 -1.57 -19.66
N GLY A 137 14.56 -0.79 -19.12
CA GLY A 137 13.71 0.12 -19.89
C GLY A 137 12.46 -0.53 -20.50
N LYS A 138 12.11 -1.76 -20.11
CA LYS A 138 10.96 -2.52 -20.63
C LYS A 138 9.72 -2.41 -19.74
N ALA A 139 9.50 -1.26 -19.11
CA ALA A 139 8.36 -1.00 -18.20
C ALA A 139 6.98 -1.28 -18.84
N ARG A 140 6.85 -1.12 -20.18
CA ARG A 140 5.60 -1.40 -20.89
C ARG A 140 5.18 -2.86 -20.79
N ILE A 141 6.13 -3.78 -20.85
CA ILE A 141 5.87 -5.24 -20.73
C ILE A 141 5.27 -5.54 -19.36
N ILE A 142 5.86 -4.94 -18.30
CA ILE A 142 5.37 -5.09 -16.93
C ILE A 142 3.95 -4.55 -16.78
N ALA A 143 3.64 -3.39 -17.38
CA ALA A 143 2.30 -2.81 -17.33
C ALA A 143 1.26 -3.75 -17.97
N ILE A 144 1.50 -4.23 -19.18
CA ILE A 144 0.59 -5.13 -19.90
C ILE A 144 0.40 -6.44 -19.11
N ARG A 145 1.49 -7.05 -18.66
CA ARG A 145 1.44 -8.27 -17.86
C ARG A 145 0.64 -8.05 -16.57
N ASN A 146 0.85 -6.95 -15.83
CA ASN A 146 0.11 -6.67 -14.60
C ASN A 146 -1.40 -6.60 -14.86
N LEU A 147 -1.80 -6.00 -15.97
CA LEU A 147 -3.20 -5.93 -16.38
C LEU A 147 -3.77 -7.32 -16.67
N ILE A 148 -3.06 -8.12 -17.46
CA ILE A 148 -3.49 -9.49 -17.82
C ILE A 148 -3.60 -10.37 -16.57
N VAL A 149 -2.58 -10.37 -15.72
CA VAL A 149 -2.58 -11.18 -14.49
C VAL A 149 -3.69 -10.78 -13.54
N SER A 150 -3.93 -9.48 -13.35
CA SER A 150 -5.02 -9.03 -12.46
C SER A 150 -6.40 -9.39 -13.02
N LEU A 151 -6.58 -9.35 -14.34
CA LEU A 151 -7.80 -9.81 -15.00
C LEU A 151 -8.00 -11.32 -14.82
N ILE A 152 -6.96 -12.13 -15.08
CA ILE A 152 -7.01 -13.59 -14.89
C ILE A 152 -7.32 -13.91 -13.42
N LYS A 153 -6.65 -13.23 -12.47
CA LYS A 153 -6.89 -13.39 -11.03
C LYS A 153 -8.35 -13.08 -10.68
N MET A 154 -8.90 -11.99 -11.20
CA MET A 154 -10.32 -11.65 -10.97
C MET A 154 -11.26 -12.72 -11.50
N ILE A 155 -11.07 -13.20 -12.75
CA ILE A 155 -11.89 -14.27 -13.35
C ILE A 155 -11.78 -15.56 -12.53
N SER A 156 -10.56 -15.92 -12.13
CA SER A 156 -10.33 -17.14 -11.33
C SER A 156 -11.01 -17.08 -9.97
N VAL A 157 -11.01 -15.90 -9.32
CA VAL A 157 -11.73 -15.70 -8.06
C VAL A 157 -13.26 -15.81 -8.28
N VAL A 158 -13.81 -15.26 -9.38
CA VAL A 158 -15.22 -15.43 -9.72
C VAL A 158 -15.56 -16.91 -9.83
N ILE A 159 -14.76 -17.70 -10.56
CA ILE A 159 -14.96 -19.15 -10.70
C ILE A 159 -14.87 -19.85 -9.33
N SER A 160 -13.88 -19.52 -8.51
CA SER A 160 -13.73 -20.11 -7.18
C SER A 160 -14.89 -19.78 -6.24
N CYS A 161 -15.46 -18.57 -6.32
CA CYS A 161 -16.60 -18.16 -5.50
C CYS A 161 -17.91 -18.82 -5.91
N TYR A 162 -18.20 -18.91 -7.22
CA TYR A 162 -19.52 -19.31 -7.69
C TYR A 162 -19.62 -20.76 -8.17
N VAL A 163 -18.49 -21.38 -8.54
CA VAL A 163 -18.47 -22.77 -9.03
C VAL A 163 -17.94 -23.72 -7.97
N LEU A 164 -16.84 -23.37 -7.32
CA LEU A 164 -16.12 -24.26 -6.39
C LEU A 164 -16.49 -23.98 -4.93
N ASN A 165 -16.98 -22.79 -4.63
CA ASN A 165 -17.41 -22.33 -3.30
C ASN A 165 -16.40 -22.67 -2.19
N SER A 166 -15.12 -22.40 -2.43
CA SER A 166 -14.03 -22.73 -1.50
C SER A 166 -12.94 -21.64 -1.51
N ILE A 167 -12.63 -21.12 -0.32
CA ILE A 167 -11.58 -20.14 -0.14
C ILE A 167 -10.18 -20.74 -0.34
N ILE A 168 -10.03 -22.02 -0.08
CA ILE A 168 -8.79 -22.78 -0.34
C ILE A 168 -8.48 -22.75 -1.84
N THR A 169 -9.48 -22.92 -2.68
CA THR A 169 -9.31 -22.87 -4.14
C THR A 169 -8.82 -21.51 -4.61
N VAL A 170 -9.27 -20.42 -3.98
CA VAL A 170 -8.77 -19.07 -4.26
C VAL A 170 -7.26 -18.98 -4.01
N LEU A 171 -6.79 -19.51 -2.88
CA LEU A 171 -5.36 -19.50 -2.51
C LEU A 171 -4.53 -20.38 -3.45
N VAL A 172 -5.02 -21.56 -3.80
CA VAL A 172 -4.36 -22.47 -4.76
C VAL A 172 -4.20 -21.80 -6.13
N VAL A 173 -5.26 -21.16 -6.60
CA VAL A 173 -5.23 -20.45 -7.90
C VAL A 173 -4.22 -19.30 -7.87
N ILE A 174 -4.17 -18.53 -6.79
CA ILE A 174 -3.18 -17.45 -6.64
C ILE A 174 -1.76 -18.04 -6.71
N LEU A 175 -1.49 -19.12 -5.99
CA LEU A 175 -0.19 -19.79 -6.00
C LEU A 175 0.19 -20.28 -7.41
N ILE A 176 -0.73 -20.93 -8.12
CA ILE A 176 -0.51 -21.39 -9.50
C ILE A 176 -0.21 -20.21 -10.44
N LEU A 177 -0.95 -19.12 -10.30
CA LEU A 177 -0.73 -17.92 -11.10
C LEU A 177 0.65 -17.32 -10.81
N ASP A 178 1.10 -17.28 -9.56
CA ASP A 178 2.42 -16.78 -9.21
C ASP A 178 3.52 -17.71 -9.76
N PHE A 179 3.34 -19.01 -9.71
CA PHE A 179 4.26 -19.97 -10.34
C PHE A 179 4.36 -19.78 -11.86
N ILE A 180 3.21 -19.67 -12.57
CA ILE A 180 3.17 -19.41 -14.01
C ILE A 180 3.88 -18.10 -14.35
N GLN A 181 3.73 -17.05 -13.53
CA GLN A 181 4.40 -15.77 -13.72
C GLN A 181 5.93 -15.89 -13.62
N VAL A 182 6.43 -16.70 -12.68
CA VAL A 182 7.88 -16.94 -12.57
C VAL A 182 8.42 -17.62 -13.82
N ILE A 183 7.71 -18.64 -14.32
CA ILE A 183 8.10 -19.32 -15.58
C ILE A 183 8.07 -18.34 -16.76
N TYR A 184 6.98 -17.54 -16.88
CA TYR A 184 6.85 -16.53 -17.92
C TYR A 184 8.02 -15.54 -17.93
N PHE A 185 8.41 -15.04 -16.76
CA PHE A 185 9.55 -14.15 -16.68
C PHE A 185 10.86 -14.82 -17.05
N TYR A 186 11.04 -16.08 -16.64
CA TYR A 186 12.24 -16.82 -16.95
C TYR A 186 12.43 -17.02 -18.46
N GLU A 187 11.36 -17.39 -19.17
CA GLU A 187 11.39 -17.52 -20.64
C GLU A 187 11.60 -16.16 -21.32
N LEU A 188 10.92 -15.12 -20.83
CA LEU A 188 11.06 -13.77 -21.37
C LEU A 188 12.50 -13.22 -21.21
N PHE A 189 13.20 -13.57 -20.13
CA PHE A 189 14.61 -13.20 -19.95
C PHE A 189 15.54 -13.85 -20.97
N LYS A 190 15.27 -15.09 -21.38
CA LYS A 190 16.03 -15.75 -22.46
C LYS A 190 15.90 -15.00 -23.77
N GLU A 191 14.69 -14.53 -24.11
CA GLU A 191 14.40 -13.79 -25.34
C GLU A 191 15.17 -12.46 -25.41
N TYR A 192 15.36 -11.78 -24.25
CA TYR A 192 16.07 -10.50 -24.19
C TYR A 192 17.58 -10.62 -23.95
N GLU A 193 18.18 -11.80 -24.22
CA GLU A 193 19.62 -12.07 -24.03
C GLU A 193 20.12 -11.76 -22.61
N TYR A 194 19.24 -11.89 -21.61
CA TYR A 194 19.55 -11.73 -20.19
C TYR A 194 19.34 -13.05 -19.43
N PRO A 195 20.02 -14.14 -19.83
CA PRO A 195 19.86 -15.40 -19.12
C PRO A 195 20.40 -15.25 -17.70
N ILE A 196 19.55 -15.47 -16.71
CA ILE A 196 19.96 -15.53 -15.31
C ILE A 196 20.54 -16.93 -15.09
N HIS A 197 21.84 -17.06 -15.33
CA HIS A 197 22.54 -18.30 -15.04
C HIS A 197 22.91 -18.37 -13.56
N ILE A 198 22.21 -19.19 -12.79
CA ILE A 198 22.49 -19.44 -11.35
C ILE A 198 23.99 -19.74 -11.12
N ARG A 199 24.63 -20.43 -12.06
CA ARG A 199 26.06 -20.78 -12.00
C ARG A 199 27.02 -19.58 -12.12
N GLU A 200 26.57 -18.42 -12.58
CA GLU A 200 27.40 -17.22 -12.71
C GLU A 200 27.48 -16.43 -11.40
N GLY A 201 26.69 -16.79 -10.39
CA GLY A 201 26.78 -16.23 -9.06
C GLY A 201 28.16 -16.37 -8.44
N ARG A 202 28.62 -15.33 -7.74
CA ARG A 202 29.92 -15.25 -7.10
C ARG A 202 29.83 -15.02 -5.61
N LEU A 203 30.30 -15.94 -4.79
CA LEU A 203 30.31 -15.83 -3.33
C LEU A 203 30.99 -14.55 -2.83
N VAL A 204 32.02 -14.08 -3.54
CA VAL A 204 32.72 -12.82 -3.21
C VAL A 204 31.80 -11.61 -3.24
N LEU A 205 30.77 -11.59 -4.09
CA LEU A 205 29.82 -10.48 -4.22
C LEU A 205 28.75 -10.50 -3.14
N VAL A 206 28.52 -11.63 -2.47
CA VAL A 206 27.44 -11.79 -1.46
C VAL A 206 27.58 -10.76 -0.35
N LYS A 207 28.80 -10.60 0.20
CA LYS A 207 29.06 -9.64 1.28
C LYS A 207 28.72 -8.20 0.87
N GLU A 208 29.10 -7.80 -0.32
CA GLU A 208 28.83 -6.46 -0.85
C GLU A 208 27.32 -6.22 -1.04
N ILE A 209 26.63 -7.21 -1.62
CA ILE A 209 25.18 -7.16 -1.84
C ILE A 209 24.44 -7.08 -0.50
N LEU A 210 24.77 -7.93 0.47
CA LEU A 210 24.11 -7.95 1.77
C LEU A 210 24.39 -6.70 2.59
N ASN A 211 25.60 -6.14 2.54
CA ASN A 211 25.91 -4.86 3.21
C ASN A 211 25.04 -3.69 2.69
N PHE A 212 24.66 -3.73 1.41
CA PHE A 212 23.73 -2.75 0.84
C PHE A 212 22.28 -3.08 1.17
N SER A 213 21.89 -4.36 1.02
CA SER A 213 20.47 -4.74 1.03
C SER A 213 19.90 -4.89 2.45
N ILE A 214 20.69 -5.33 3.46
CA ILE A 214 20.19 -5.51 4.83
C ILE A 214 19.65 -4.21 5.45
N PRO A 215 20.34 -3.06 5.40
CA PRO A 215 19.78 -1.81 5.91
C PRO A 215 18.45 -1.42 5.23
N MET A 216 18.33 -1.66 3.93
CA MET A 216 17.09 -1.41 3.17
C MET A 216 15.99 -2.39 3.58
N SER A 217 16.33 -3.63 3.86
CA SER A 217 15.41 -4.66 4.34
C SER A 217 14.80 -4.28 5.69
N VAL A 218 15.62 -3.81 6.64
CA VAL A 218 15.13 -3.36 7.96
C VAL A 218 14.13 -2.21 7.79
N TYR A 219 14.40 -1.25 6.92
CA TYR A 219 13.45 -0.16 6.63
C TYR A 219 12.13 -0.66 6.05
N VAL A 220 12.17 -1.54 5.04
CA VAL A 220 10.96 -2.12 4.43
C VAL A 220 10.16 -2.92 5.45
N LEU A 221 10.83 -3.79 6.20
CA LEU A 221 10.21 -4.61 7.24
C LEU A 221 9.53 -3.76 8.33
N THR A 222 10.24 -2.74 8.83
CA THR A 222 9.68 -1.81 9.83
C THR A 222 8.40 -1.14 9.34
N ASN A 223 8.37 -0.68 8.08
CA ASN A 223 7.19 -0.06 7.51
C ASN A 223 6.04 -1.06 7.28
N THR A 224 6.34 -2.29 6.87
CA THR A 224 5.33 -3.35 6.69
C THR A 224 4.72 -3.75 8.03
N LEU A 225 5.55 -4.02 9.04
CA LEU A 225 5.07 -4.34 10.38
C LEU A 225 4.26 -3.20 11.00
N SER A 226 4.73 -1.94 10.88
CA SER A 226 3.97 -0.78 11.38
C SER A 226 2.59 -0.64 10.78
N ARG A 227 2.39 -1.14 9.55
CA ARG A 227 1.11 -1.06 8.85
C ARG A 227 0.16 -2.21 9.22
N ASP A 228 0.70 -3.35 9.62
CA ASP A 228 -0.08 -4.56 9.84
C ASP A 228 -0.12 -5.01 11.32
N ILE A 229 0.57 -4.31 12.23
CA ILE A 229 0.67 -4.68 13.64
C ILE A 229 -0.69 -4.67 14.35
N ASP A 230 -1.58 -3.77 13.99
CA ASP A 230 -2.94 -3.67 14.48
C ASP A 230 -3.74 -4.96 14.16
N LYS A 231 -3.61 -5.48 12.94
CA LYS A 231 -4.25 -6.74 12.51
C LYS A 231 -3.70 -7.94 13.27
N TYR A 232 -2.39 -7.96 13.56
CA TYR A 232 -1.80 -8.98 14.44
C TYR A 232 -2.38 -8.91 15.86
N ILE A 233 -2.52 -7.71 16.43
CA ILE A 233 -3.13 -7.53 17.74
C ILE A 233 -4.58 -8.04 17.75
N ILE A 234 -5.37 -7.68 16.73
CA ILE A 234 -6.74 -8.19 16.58
C ILE A 234 -6.75 -9.72 16.44
N SER A 235 -5.85 -10.29 15.62
CA SER A 235 -5.76 -11.73 15.41
C SER A 235 -5.42 -12.52 16.69
N ILE A 236 -4.57 -11.96 17.56
CA ILE A 236 -4.13 -12.61 18.80
C ILE A 236 -5.15 -12.46 19.93
N PHE A 237 -5.75 -11.28 20.08
CA PHE A 237 -6.58 -10.94 21.24
C PHE A 237 -8.09 -11.10 20.98
N ALA A 238 -8.55 -11.04 19.72
CA ALA A 238 -9.92 -11.26 19.32
C ALA A 238 -10.11 -12.68 18.72
N ASN A 239 -11.16 -12.86 17.95
CA ASN A 239 -11.42 -14.05 17.16
C ASN A 239 -11.20 -13.81 15.67
N THR A 240 -11.23 -14.87 14.86
CA THR A 240 -11.00 -14.86 13.43
C THR A 240 -12.06 -14.00 12.70
N GLU A 241 -13.31 -14.02 13.12
CA GLU A 241 -14.40 -13.22 12.54
C GLU A 241 -14.18 -11.72 12.75
N THR A 242 -13.77 -11.31 13.97
CA THR A 242 -13.42 -9.92 14.27
C THR A 242 -12.26 -9.46 13.41
N LEU A 243 -11.27 -10.33 13.17
CA LEU A 243 -10.17 -10.01 12.24
C LEU A 243 -10.68 -9.80 10.82
N ALA A 244 -11.63 -10.60 10.34
CA ALA A 244 -12.24 -10.42 9.03
C ALA A 244 -12.85 -9.01 8.89
N ILE A 245 -13.67 -8.63 9.87
CA ILE A 245 -14.32 -7.33 9.94
C ILE A 245 -13.26 -6.22 9.98
N TYR A 246 -12.29 -6.34 10.88
CA TYR A 246 -11.22 -5.35 11.05
C TYR A 246 -10.38 -5.17 9.79
N THR A 247 -9.94 -6.26 9.16
CA THR A 247 -9.07 -6.21 7.97
C THR A 247 -9.73 -5.49 6.80
N ASN A 248 -11.04 -5.68 6.59
CA ASN A 248 -11.78 -4.95 5.57
C ASN A 248 -12.02 -3.49 5.97
N ALA A 249 -12.38 -3.23 7.23
CA ALA A 249 -12.59 -1.88 7.74
C ALA A 249 -11.29 -1.05 7.78
N ALA A 250 -10.15 -1.67 8.09
CA ALA A 250 -8.83 -1.05 8.15
C ALA A 250 -8.10 -0.97 6.80
N LYS A 251 -8.78 -1.25 5.69
CA LYS A 251 -8.18 -1.21 4.36
C LYS A 251 -8.07 0.22 3.87
N VAL A 252 -6.82 0.63 3.57
CA VAL A 252 -6.54 1.93 2.94
C VAL A 252 -7.15 1.96 1.54
N LEU A 253 -7.96 2.98 1.28
CA LEU A 253 -8.58 3.17 -0.03
C LEU A 253 -7.67 3.98 -0.96
N PRO A 254 -7.71 3.76 -2.28
CA PRO A 254 -6.75 4.34 -3.23
C PRO A 254 -7.02 5.82 -3.56
N PHE A 255 -7.40 6.63 -2.57
CA PHE A 255 -7.67 8.06 -2.76
C PHE A 255 -6.39 8.87 -3.02
N ASP A 256 -5.23 8.34 -2.63
CA ASP A 256 -3.92 8.98 -2.80
C ASP A 256 -3.27 8.73 -4.18
N MET A 257 -3.87 7.91 -5.04
CA MET A 257 -3.30 7.60 -6.37
C MET A 257 -3.01 8.84 -7.22
N LEU A 258 -3.88 9.86 -7.14
CA LEU A 258 -3.70 11.10 -7.90
C LEU A 258 -2.50 11.90 -7.38
N THR A 259 -2.34 11.95 -6.06
CA THR A 259 -1.22 12.65 -5.41
C THR A 259 0.09 11.87 -5.54
N ALA A 260 0.03 10.55 -5.54
CA ALA A 260 1.18 9.67 -5.77
C ALA A 260 1.79 9.86 -7.17
N SER A 261 0.96 10.09 -8.19
CA SER A 261 1.47 10.38 -9.55
C SER A 261 2.22 11.72 -9.63
N MET A 262 1.82 12.72 -8.85
CA MET A 262 2.52 14.02 -8.79
C MET A 262 3.90 13.89 -8.14
N ILE A 263 4.03 13.06 -7.11
CA ILE A 263 5.27 12.87 -6.37
C ILE A 263 6.40 12.32 -7.25
N THR A 264 6.10 11.42 -8.18
CA THR A 264 7.10 10.84 -9.08
C THR A 264 7.81 11.91 -9.94
N VAL A 265 7.11 13.00 -10.26
CA VAL A 265 7.65 14.13 -11.02
C VAL A 265 8.31 15.16 -10.09
N LEU A 266 7.76 15.39 -8.91
CA LEU A 266 8.20 16.46 -8.01
C LEU A 266 9.42 16.08 -7.16
N VAL A 267 9.56 14.81 -6.76
CA VAL A 267 10.72 14.37 -5.95
C VAL A 267 12.06 14.72 -6.61
N PRO A 268 12.32 14.41 -7.88
CA PRO A 268 13.59 14.80 -8.52
C PRO A 268 13.80 16.33 -8.58
N VAL A 269 12.72 17.11 -8.77
CA VAL A 269 12.78 18.58 -8.83
C VAL A 269 13.16 19.14 -7.45
N ILE A 270 12.45 18.73 -6.40
CA ILE A 270 12.71 19.16 -5.02
C ILE A 270 14.12 18.75 -4.60
N THR A 271 14.54 17.52 -4.89
CA THR A 271 15.90 17.03 -4.58
C THR A 271 16.96 17.89 -5.26
N ARG A 272 16.79 18.25 -6.53
CA ARG A 272 17.72 19.13 -7.27
C ARG A 272 17.78 20.51 -6.62
N MET A 273 16.65 21.10 -6.25
CA MET A 273 16.58 22.41 -5.60
C MET A 273 17.30 22.41 -4.25
N ILE A 274 17.09 21.36 -3.44
CA ILE A 274 17.77 21.20 -2.14
C ILE A 274 19.29 21.10 -2.34
N ASN A 275 19.75 20.27 -3.28
CA ASN A 275 21.18 20.10 -3.56
C ASN A 275 21.84 21.37 -4.11
N GLN A 276 21.05 22.24 -4.75
CA GLN A 276 21.51 23.58 -5.20
C GLN A 276 21.33 24.68 -4.16
N SER A 277 20.95 24.35 -2.92
CA SER A 277 20.65 25.31 -1.84
C SER A 277 19.52 26.30 -2.17
N ARG A 278 18.65 25.98 -3.14
CA ARG A 278 17.47 26.78 -3.53
C ARG A 278 16.29 26.47 -2.60
N TYR A 279 16.48 26.62 -1.30
CA TYR A 279 15.52 26.19 -0.27
C TYR A 279 14.16 26.90 -0.34
N LYS A 280 14.13 28.19 -0.72
CA LYS A 280 12.86 28.93 -0.87
C LYS A 280 11.98 28.36 -1.97
N GLU A 281 12.58 27.99 -3.10
CA GLU A 281 11.84 27.40 -4.21
C GLU A 281 11.40 25.97 -3.89
N ALA A 282 12.25 25.17 -3.26
CA ALA A 282 11.87 23.83 -2.76
C ALA A 282 10.70 23.91 -1.78
N GLN A 283 10.71 24.90 -0.86
CA GLN A 283 9.59 25.18 0.05
C GLN A 283 8.30 25.49 -0.71
N GLU A 284 8.35 26.36 -1.71
CA GLU A 284 7.15 26.77 -2.45
C GLU A 284 6.57 25.61 -3.28
N VAL A 285 7.40 24.84 -3.98
CA VAL A 285 6.99 23.65 -4.73
C VAL A 285 6.35 22.62 -3.80
N PHE A 286 7.00 22.34 -2.65
CA PHE A 286 6.46 21.37 -1.69
C PHE A 286 5.16 21.85 -1.05
N ARG A 287 5.05 23.14 -0.70
CA ARG A 287 3.82 23.74 -0.20
C ARG A 287 2.66 23.63 -1.19
N LEU A 288 2.90 23.92 -2.48
CA LEU A 288 1.89 23.77 -3.53
C LEU A 288 1.45 22.32 -3.68
N TYR A 289 2.40 21.39 -3.64
CA TYR A 289 2.09 19.94 -3.64
C TYR A 289 1.21 19.54 -2.47
N LEU A 290 1.56 19.97 -1.26
CA LEU A 290 0.74 19.69 -0.06
C LEU A 290 -0.67 20.27 -0.18
N LYS A 291 -0.83 21.49 -0.70
CA LYS A 291 -2.14 22.12 -0.91
C LYS A 291 -3.00 21.33 -1.91
N ILE A 292 -2.46 21.02 -3.06
CA ILE A 292 -3.18 20.25 -4.09
C ILE A 292 -3.57 18.87 -3.56
N GLY A 293 -2.63 18.18 -2.95
CA GLY A 293 -2.86 16.85 -2.37
C GLY A 293 -3.94 16.86 -1.29
N CYS A 294 -3.87 17.83 -0.37
CA CYS A 294 -4.85 17.99 0.69
C CYS A 294 -6.25 18.24 0.11
N ILE A 295 -6.40 19.20 -0.82
CA ILE A 295 -7.71 19.52 -1.42
C ILE A 295 -8.32 18.28 -2.08
N ILE A 296 -7.55 17.61 -2.95
CA ILE A 296 -8.02 16.44 -3.70
C ILE A 296 -8.41 15.32 -2.75
N THR A 297 -7.52 14.94 -1.82
CA THR A 297 -7.80 13.82 -0.91
C THR A 297 -8.94 14.15 0.04
N CYS A 298 -8.99 15.36 0.59
CA CYS A 298 -10.08 15.80 1.46
C CYS A 298 -11.44 15.79 0.76
N ILE A 299 -11.51 16.17 -0.51
CA ILE A 299 -12.76 16.09 -1.29
C ILE A 299 -13.21 14.63 -1.42
N PHE A 300 -12.34 13.72 -1.85
CA PHE A 300 -12.72 12.31 -2.03
C PHE A 300 -13.05 11.64 -0.68
N VAL A 301 -12.17 11.75 0.28
CA VAL A 301 -12.36 11.09 1.59
C VAL A 301 -13.50 11.70 2.38
N GLY A 302 -13.69 13.02 2.31
CA GLY A 302 -14.79 13.70 2.99
C GLY A 302 -16.16 13.14 2.59
N GLY A 303 -16.43 12.99 1.31
CA GLY A 303 -17.64 12.34 0.83
C GLY A 303 -17.78 10.88 1.28
N ALA A 304 -16.67 10.13 1.29
CA ALA A 304 -16.64 8.77 1.77
C ALA A 304 -16.95 8.65 3.28
N ILE A 305 -16.54 9.61 4.10
CA ILE A 305 -16.85 9.63 5.54
C ILE A 305 -18.37 9.80 5.76
N PHE A 306 -19.03 10.75 5.10
CA PHE A 306 -20.45 10.97 5.26
C PHE A 306 -21.32 9.84 4.73
N LEU A 307 -20.86 9.14 3.69
CA LEU A 307 -21.51 7.98 3.08
C LEU A 307 -20.83 6.65 3.47
N SER A 308 -20.12 6.63 4.60
CA SER A 308 -19.26 5.49 5.00
C SER A 308 -20.03 4.18 5.15
N ARG A 309 -21.27 4.22 5.65
CA ARG A 309 -22.13 3.05 5.78
C ARG A 309 -22.44 2.45 4.40
N ASP A 310 -22.94 3.28 3.49
CA ASP A 310 -23.31 2.85 2.13
C ASP A 310 -22.06 2.38 1.36
N LEU A 311 -20.94 3.08 1.53
CA LEU A 311 -19.66 2.70 0.93
C LEU A 311 -19.17 1.36 1.47
N MET A 312 -19.27 1.11 2.76
CA MET A 312 -18.82 -0.15 3.38
C MET A 312 -19.67 -1.34 2.90
N VAL A 313 -20.99 -1.18 2.82
CA VAL A 313 -21.88 -2.19 2.25
C VAL A 313 -21.59 -2.41 0.76
N LEU A 314 -21.31 -1.34 0.02
CA LEU A 314 -20.93 -1.44 -1.39
C LEU A 314 -19.61 -2.20 -1.61
N LEU A 315 -18.59 -1.89 -0.81
CA LEU A 315 -17.26 -2.49 -0.94
C LEU A 315 -17.20 -3.93 -0.42
N TYR A 316 -18.00 -4.25 0.61
CA TYR A 316 -17.94 -5.54 1.31
C TYR A 316 -19.31 -6.20 1.39
N ASP A 317 -19.99 -6.09 2.53
CA ASP A 317 -21.33 -6.65 2.80
C ASP A 317 -21.86 -6.03 4.11
N GLU A 318 -23.19 -6.18 4.38
CA GLU A 318 -23.81 -5.73 5.63
C GLU A 318 -23.21 -6.40 6.87
N LYS A 319 -22.78 -7.66 6.78
CA LYS A 319 -22.13 -8.39 7.87
C LYS A 319 -20.82 -7.76 8.37
N TYR A 320 -20.23 -6.82 7.63
CA TYR A 320 -19.04 -6.07 8.04
C TYR A 320 -19.34 -4.75 8.75
N LEU A 321 -20.62 -4.35 8.87
CA LEU A 321 -21.02 -3.05 9.43
C LEU A 321 -20.61 -2.83 10.89
N GLU A 322 -20.34 -3.90 11.66
CA GLU A 322 -19.77 -3.77 12.99
C GLU A 322 -18.41 -3.04 12.96
N GLY A 323 -17.66 -3.15 11.87
CA GLY A 323 -16.40 -2.46 11.64
C GLY A 323 -16.54 -0.99 11.20
N LEU A 324 -17.76 -0.44 11.09
CA LEU A 324 -17.97 0.92 10.59
C LEU A 324 -17.18 1.99 11.38
N PRO A 325 -17.07 1.96 12.72
CA PRO A 325 -16.23 2.92 13.45
C PRO A 325 -14.75 2.84 13.07
N VAL A 326 -14.22 1.63 12.88
CA VAL A 326 -12.85 1.39 12.41
C VAL A 326 -12.67 1.95 11.01
N PHE A 327 -13.63 1.70 10.11
CA PHE A 327 -13.61 2.19 8.73
C PHE A 327 -13.56 3.72 8.66
N VAL A 328 -14.38 4.42 9.46
CA VAL A 328 -14.36 5.88 9.53
C VAL A 328 -13.01 6.39 10.04
N LEU A 329 -12.43 5.76 11.08
CA LEU A 329 -11.09 6.13 11.57
C LEU A 329 -10.03 5.98 10.48
N TYR A 330 -10.08 4.90 9.69
CA TYR A 330 -9.13 4.69 8.59
C TYR A 330 -9.36 5.65 7.42
N LEU A 331 -10.58 6.07 7.14
CA LEU A 331 -10.84 7.16 6.20
C LEU A 331 -10.17 8.47 6.69
N VAL A 332 -10.22 8.78 7.99
CA VAL A 332 -9.52 9.94 8.54
C VAL A 332 -7.99 9.76 8.45
N VAL A 333 -7.47 8.55 8.65
CA VAL A 333 -6.05 8.24 8.44
C VAL A 333 -5.64 8.48 6.98
N ASP A 334 -6.47 8.07 6.01
CA ASP A 334 -6.22 8.32 4.58
C ASP A 334 -6.23 9.83 4.26
N MET A 335 -7.12 10.57 4.92
CA MET A 335 -7.19 12.03 4.80
C MET A 335 -5.90 12.72 5.27
N ILE A 336 -5.16 12.14 6.22
CA ILE A 336 -3.88 12.66 6.73
C ILE A 336 -2.70 12.19 5.86
N ARG A 337 -2.76 10.96 5.33
CA ARG A 337 -1.72 10.36 4.49
C ARG A 337 -1.67 10.89 3.05
N PHE A 338 -2.41 11.93 2.71
CA PHE A 338 -2.56 12.47 1.36
C PHE A 338 -1.26 12.85 0.66
N ALA A 339 -0.19 13.10 1.41
CA ALA A 339 1.05 13.58 0.86
C ALA A 339 2.25 12.75 1.35
N ASN A 340 3.21 12.59 0.47
CA ASN A 340 4.50 12.02 0.87
C ASN A 340 5.35 13.08 1.58
N VAL A 341 5.12 13.21 2.89
CA VAL A 341 5.84 14.17 3.76
C VAL A 341 7.33 13.84 3.93
N THR A 342 7.77 12.65 3.50
CA THR A 342 9.18 12.24 3.56
C THR A 342 10.05 12.89 2.47
N THR A 343 9.43 13.51 1.46
CA THR A 343 10.09 14.00 0.24
C THR A 343 11.27 14.92 0.50
N ILE A 344 11.13 15.89 1.42
CA ILE A 344 12.22 16.82 1.74
C ILE A 344 13.40 16.09 2.38
N LEU A 345 13.13 15.25 3.39
CA LEU A 345 14.17 14.50 4.09
C LEU A 345 14.86 13.48 3.17
N SER A 346 14.11 12.83 2.31
CA SER A 346 14.65 11.92 1.30
C SER A 346 15.54 12.68 0.30
N GLY A 347 15.06 13.83 -0.20
CA GLY A 347 15.79 14.68 -1.14
C GLY A 347 17.07 15.27 -0.54
N ALA A 348 17.07 15.54 0.77
CA ALA A 348 18.24 16.00 1.51
C ALA A 348 19.18 14.85 1.97
N GLY A 349 18.88 13.59 1.65
CA GLY A 349 19.67 12.43 2.05
C GLY A 349 19.60 12.09 3.54
N LYS A 350 18.64 12.63 4.29
CA LYS A 350 18.48 12.43 5.73
C LYS A 350 17.75 11.13 6.09
N THR A 351 18.15 10.03 5.45
CA THR A 351 17.54 8.72 5.62
C THR A 351 17.61 8.17 7.04
N LYS A 352 18.64 8.55 7.82
CA LYS A 352 18.74 8.17 9.23
C LYS A 352 17.57 8.71 10.06
N ILE A 353 17.13 9.96 9.81
CA ILE A 353 15.97 10.55 10.51
C ILE A 353 14.71 9.78 10.16
N LEU A 354 14.51 9.45 8.88
CA LEU A 354 13.36 8.64 8.43
C LEU A 354 13.34 7.29 9.13
N MET A 355 14.46 6.59 9.15
CA MET A 355 14.59 5.29 9.81
C MET A 355 14.31 5.39 11.31
N THR A 356 14.89 6.37 12.01
CA THR A 356 14.67 6.56 13.45
C THR A 356 13.20 6.82 13.78
N ILE A 357 12.52 7.71 13.02
CA ILE A 357 11.10 8.00 13.22
C ILE A 357 10.27 6.72 12.96
N SER A 358 10.58 5.95 11.90
CA SER A 358 9.86 4.71 11.58
C SER A 358 10.01 3.65 12.68
N ILE A 359 11.21 3.48 13.24
CA ILE A 359 11.45 2.53 14.33
C ILE A 359 10.71 2.96 15.61
N ILE A 360 10.80 4.23 15.98
CA ILE A 360 10.07 4.77 17.15
C ILE A 360 8.57 4.56 16.95
N THR A 361 8.05 4.87 15.76
CA THR A 361 6.64 4.68 15.44
C THR A 361 6.23 3.21 15.54
N LEU A 362 7.04 2.26 15.05
CA LEU A 362 6.75 0.82 15.18
C LEU A 362 6.67 0.38 16.66
N ILE A 363 7.65 0.79 17.47
CA ILE A 363 7.67 0.45 18.89
C ILE A 363 6.45 1.02 19.61
N CYS A 364 6.17 2.31 19.41
CA CYS A 364 4.99 2.96 19.99
C CYS A 364 3.70 2.28 19.50
N ASN A 365 3.61 1.98 18.21
CA ASN A 365 2.45 1.32 17.60
C ASN A 365 2.21 -0.06 18.22
N SER A 366 3.27 -0.85 18.41
CA SER A 366 3.16 -2.19 19.01
C SER A 366 2.63 -2.12 20.45
N ILE A 367 3.16 -1.21 21.28
CA ILE A 367 2.76 -1.08 22.69
C ILE A 367 1.36 -0.46 22.80
N LEU A 368 1.13 0.65 22.12
CA LEU A 368 -0.14 1.38 22.22
C LEU A 368 -1.32 0.63 21.62
N ASN A 369 -1.13 -0.19 20.58
CA ASN A 369 -2.21 -1.02 20.03
C ASN A 369 -2.69 -2.08 21.03
N VAL A 370 -1.79 -2.70 21.80
CA VAL A 370 -2.19 -3.64 22.87
C VAL A 370 -3.01 -2.91 23.95
N LEU A 371 -2.54 -1.72 24.37
CA LEU A 371 -3.28 -0.90 25.35
C LEU A 371 -4.62 -0.43 24.77
N GLY A 372 -4.63 0.06 23.55
CA GLY A 372 -5.82 0.51 22.86
C GLY A 372 -6.87 -0.60 22.74
N TYR A 373 -6.44 -1.81 22.34
CA TYR A 373 -7.35 -2.96 22.28
C TYR A 373 -7.95 -3.29 23.66
N LYS A 374 -7.14 -3.30 24.72
CA LYS A 374 -7.64 -3.56 26.09
C LYS A 374 -8.64 -2.52 26.57
N MET A 375 -8.51 -1.27 26.15
CA MET A 375 -9.39 -0.16 26.58
C MET A 375 -10.65 -0.02 25.72
N MET A 376 -10.55 -0.22 24.41
CA MET A 376 -11.59 0.14 23.43
C MET A 376 -11.97 -1.04 22.50
N GLY A 377 -11.49 -2.25 22.76
CA GLY A 377 -11.72 -3.41 21.89
C GLY A 377 -11.17 -3.17 20.47
N MET A 378 -11.91 -3.61 19.48
CA MET A 378 -11.53 -3.52 18.06
C MET A 378 -11.26 -2.08 17.57
N ILE A 379 -11.89 -1.07 18.17
CA ILE A 379 -11.72 0.34 17.75
C ILE A 379 -10.36 0.89 18.20
N GLY A 380 -9.81 0.39 19.32
CA GLY A 380 -8.59 0.90 19.94
C GLY A 380 -7.37 0.93 19.02
N PRO A 381 -6.99 -0.16 18.36
CA PRO A 381 -5.87 -0.16 17.41
C PRO A 381 -6.03 0.82 16.25
N ALA A 382 -7.25 0.99 15.72
CA ALA A 382 -7.53 1.97 14.68
C ALA A 382 -7.33 3.41 15.19
N PHE A 383 -7.78 3.70 16.40
CA PHE A 383 -7.58 5.01 17.04
C PHE A 383 -6.09 5.30 17.31
N VAL A 384 -5.35 4.31 17.78
CA VAL A 384 -3.89 4.42 17.97
C VAL A 384 -3.19 4.68 16.63
N THR A 385 -3.59 3.98 15.57
CA THR A 385 -3.05 4.19 14.22
C THR A 385 -3.30 5.63 13.74
N LEU A 386 -4.47 6.18 14.01
CA LEU A 386 -4.80 7.58 13.70
C LEU A 386 -3.86 8.54 14.45
N LEU A 387 -3.73 8.39 15.78
CA LEU A 387 -2.89 9.26 16.60
C LEU A 387 -1.41 9.21 16.17
N LEU A 388 -0.89 8.02 15.93
CA LEU A 388 0.49 7.84 15.48
C LEU A 388 0.73 8.36 14.06
N THR A 389 -0.26 8.27 13.16
CA THR A 389 -0.18 8.85 11.82
C THR A 389 -0.10 10.38 11.90
N ILE A 390 -0.90 11.01 12.77
CA ILE A 390 -0.82 12.46 13.05
C ILE A 390 0.57 12.82 13.56
N PHE A 391 1.03 12.12 14.61
CA PHE A 391 2.34 12.38 15.22
C PHE A 391 3.48 12.22 14.21
N MET A 392 3.51 11.11 13.46
CA MET A 392 4.53 10.84 12.45
C MET A 392 4.54 11.92 11.35
N THR A 393 3.36 12.32 10.87
CA THR A 393 3.24 13.36 9.85
C THR A 393 3.80 14.69 10.35
N PHE A 394 3.45 15.12 11.57
CA PHE A 394 3.99 16.33 12.15
C PHE A 394 5.48 16.25 12.40
N ALA A 395 6.00 15.12 12.92
CA ALA A 395 7.43 14.91 13.13
C ALA A 395 8.23 15.03 11.83
N LEU A 396 7.76 14.35 10.76
CA LEU A 396 8.41 14.40 9.45
C LEU A 396 8.38 15.79 8.83
N LEU A 397 7.27 16.52 8.96
CA LEU A 397 7.15 17.91 8.51
C LEU A 397 8.07 18.84 9.31
N TYR A 398 8.18 18.64 10.61
CA TYR A 398 9.07 19.43 11.47
C TYR A 398 10.54 19.28 11.07
N PHE A 399 11.02 18.04 10.99
CA PHE A 399 12.39 17.77 10.58
C PHE A 399 12.65 18.20 9.12
N GLY A 400 11.68 18.01 8.23
CA GLY A 400 11.75 18.48 6.84
C GLY A 400 11.84 20.01 6.75
N ALA A 401 11.03 20.74 7.53
CA ALA A 401 11.06 22.19 7.60
C ALA A 401 12.42 22.70 8.12
N LYS A 402 12.95 22.06 9.17
CA LYS A 402 14.27 22.39 9.74
C LYS A 402 15.39 22.21 8.71
N GLU A 403 15.34 21.17 7.89
CA GLU A 403 16.38 20.88 6.89
C GLU A 403 16.45 21.94 5.78
N ILE A 404 15.33 22.54 5.41
CA ILE A 404 15.28 23.64 4.43
C ILE A 404 15.17 25.03 5.10
N HIS A 405 15.56 25.14 6.37
CA HIS A 405 15.62 26.39 7.14
C HIS A 405 14.30 27.18 7.16
N THR A 406 13.15 26.47 7.31
CA THR A 406 11.83 27.10 7.34
C THR A 406 11.00 26.62 8.55
N LYS A 407 9.81 27.19 8.73
CA LYS A 407 8.84 26.76 9.77
C LYS A 407 7.73 25.91 9.15
N ILE A 408 7.12 25.01 9.93
CA ILE A 408 6.00 24.15 9.50
C ILE A 408 4.84 24.99 8.93
N GLU A 409 4.52 26.12 9.57
CA GLU A 409 3.45 27.03 9.16
C GLU A 409 3.61 27.57 7.73
N LYS A 410 4.87 27.64 7.24
CA LYS A 410 5.17 28.04 5.86
C LYS A 410 5.06 26.90 4.86
N LEU A 411 5.17 25.65 5.33
CA LEU A 411 4.97 24.46 4.50
C LEU A 411 3.49 24.07 4.44
N PHE A 412 2.78 24.19 5.56
CA PHE A 412 1.42 23.68 5.75
C PHE A 412 0.46 24.82 6.08
N ASP A 413 -0.52 25.04 5.21
CA ASP A 413 -1.47 26.15 5.34
C ASP A 413 -2.69 25.72 6.15
N PHE A 414 -2.60 25.79 7.48
CA PHE A 414 -3.68 25.38 8.39
C PHE A 414 -5.00 26.13 8.16
N LYS A 415 -4.95 27.41 7.72
CA LYS A 415 -6.16 28.20 7.47
C LYS A 415 -6.93 27.67 6.25
N GLU A 416 -6.22 27.31 5.20
CA GLU A 416 -6.82 26.74 3.99
C GLU A 416 -7.41 25.36 4.25
N ILE A 417 -6.72 24.53 5.03
CA ILE A 417 -7.22 23.23 5.44
C ILE A 417 -8.48 23.37 6.30
N GLY A 418 -8.48 24.25 7.30
CA GLY A 418 -9.67 24.51 8.11
C GLY A 418 -10.87 24.92 7.25
N LYS A 419 -10.64 25.76 6.22
CA LYS A 419 -11.70 26.17 5.29
C LYS A 419 -12.26 24.98 4.49
N ILE A 420 -11.39 24.10 3.98
CA ILE A 420 -11.80 22.89 3.24
C ILE A 420 -12.59 21.96 4.16
N VAL A 421 -12.16 21.76 5.40
CA VAL A 421 -12.86 20.92 6.37
C VAL A 421 -14.28 21.47 6.63
N VAL A 422 -14.44 22.79 6.76
CA VAL A 422 -15.76 23.41 6.90
C VAL A 422 -16.62 23.22 5.64
N GLU A 423 -16.05 23.39 4.45
CA GLU A 423 -16.74 23.13 3.17
C GLU A 423 -17.25 21.67 3.10
N ILE A 424 -16.39 20.70 3.48
CA ILE A 424 -16.73 19.27 3.55
C ILE A 424 -17.86 18.99 4.51
N MET A 425 -17.80 19.57 5.72
CA MET A 425 -18.83 19.38 6.74
C MET A 425 -20.18 19.91 6.26
N LEU A 426 -20.22 21.10 5.69
CA LEU A 426 -21.47 21.69 5.19
C LEU A 426 -22.09 20.87 4.05
N VAL A 427 -21.31 20.53 3.03
CA VAL A 427 -21.82 19.77 1.88
C VAL A 427 -22.09 18.31 2.27
N GLY A 428 -21.23 17.71 3.09
CA GLY A 428 -21.34 16.32 3.52
C GLY A 428 -22.59 16.07 4.38
N VAL A 429 -22.91 16.96 5.31
CA VAL A 429 -24.13 16.86 6.13
C VAL A 429 -25.38 16.89 5.24
N VAL A 430 -25.44 17.79 4.27
CA VAL A 430 -26.58 17.86 3.34
C VAL A 430 -26.73 16.57 2.55
N VAL A 431 -25.63 16.07 2.00
CA VAL A 431 -25.63 14.83 1.21
C VAL A 431 -25.95 13.60 2.07
N TYR A 432 -25.50 13.57 3.32
CA TYR A 432 -25.88 12.53 4.28
C TYR A 432 -27.40 12.46 4.50
N PHE A 433 -28.05 13.59 4.77
CA PHE A 433 -29.51 13.63 4.95
C PHE A 433 -30.26 13.22 3.67
N ILE A 434 -29.76 13.60 2.49
CA ILE A 434 -30.32 13.15 1.21
C ILE A 434 -30.19 11.63 1.08
N SER A 435 -29.03 11.06 1.41
CA SER A 435 -28.81 9.60 1.38
C SER A 435 -29.76 8.87 2.32
N VAL A 436 -29.90 9.33 3.57
CA VAL A 436 -30.82 8.74 4.56
C VAL A 436 -32.26 8.79 4.05
N TYR A 437 -32.70 9.90 3.48
CA TYR A 437 -34.05 10.04 2.91
C TYR A 437 -34.25 9.08 1.71
N LEU A 438 -33.31 9.00 0.80
CA LEU A 438 -33.39 8.11 -0.36
C LEU A 438 -33.37 6.62 0.06
N ASN A 439 -32.60 6.24 1.06
CA ASN A 439 -32.55 4.89 1.61
C ASN A 439 -33.92 4.50 2.24
N SER A 440 -34.64 5.43 2.83
CA SER A 440 -35.98 5.20 3.38
C SER A 440 -37.01 4.85 2.29
N LEU A 441 -36.77 5.23 1.04
CA LEU A 441 -37.61 4.92 -0.12
C LEU A 441 -37.32 3.55 -0.76
N ARG A 442 -36.54 2.69 -0.10
CA ARG A 442 -36.19 1.32 -0.55
C ARG A 442 -35.61 1.23 -1.97
N LYS A 443 -34.74 2.18 -2.36
CA LYS A 443 -34.02 2.14 -3.63
C LYS A 443 -32.74 1.32 -3.50
N CYS A 444 -32.18 0.91 -4.63
CA CYS A 444 -30.91 0.16 -4.69
C CYS A 444 -29.77 0.97 -4.07
N ASN A 445 -29.11 0.44 -3.02
CA ASN A 445 -28.03 1.08 -2.28
C ASN A 445 -26.88 1.58 -3.19
N LEU A 446 -26.54 0.82 -4.25
CA LEU A 446 -25.52 1.22 -5.23
C LEU A 446 -25.89 2.52 -5.96
N MET A 447 -27.15 2.63 -6.42
CA MET A 447 -27.61 3.83 -7.12
C MET A 447 -27.64 5.04 -6.20
N ILE A 448 -28.11 4.88 -4.94
CA ILE A 448 -28.17 5.95 -3.95
C ILE A 448 -26.76 6.45 -3.64
N PHE A 449 -25.83 5.53 -3.33
CA PHE A 449 -24.43 5.87 -3.06
C PHE A 449 -23.80 6.60 -4.25
N SER A 450 -23.91 6.05 -5.45
CA SER A 450 -23.29 6.62 -6.65
C SER A 450 -23.85 8.01 -6.97
N THR A 451 -25.17 8.21 -6.81
CA THR A 451 -25.81 9.50 -7.05
C THR A 451 -25.40 10.53 -5.98
N CYS A 452 -25.50 10.20 -4.71
CA CYS A 452 -25.16 11.08 -3.60
C CYS A 452 -23.67 11.45 -3.61
N TYR A 453 -22.80 10.47 -3.79
CA TYR A 453 -21.36 10.68 -3.87
C TYR A 453 -20.97 11.49 -5.12
N GLY A 454 -21.61 11.22 -6.27
CA GLY A 454 -21.41 11.99 -7.50
C GLY A 454 -21.84 13.46 -7.33
N ILE A 455 -22.99 13.72 -6.74
CA ILE A 455 -23.46 15.10 -6.43
C ILE A 455 -22.47 15.80 -5.50
N TYR A 456 -22.02 15.11 -4.44
CA TYR A 456 -21.02 15.65 -3.52
C TYR A 456 -19.72 16.05 -4.26
N LEU A 457 -19.18 15.14 -5.09
CA LEU A 457 -17.94 15.38 -5.86
C LEU A 457 -18.11 16.55 -6.85
N ILE A 458 -19.26 16.68 -7.50
CA ILE A 458 -19.54 17.79 -8.42
C ILE A 458 -19.54 19.11 -7.67
N ILE A 459 -20.28 19.21 -6.54
CA ILE A 459 -20.37 20.44 -5.74
C ILE A 459 -18.98 20.84 -5.24
N MET A 460 -18.25 19.92 -4.59
CA MET A 460 -16.90 20.18 -4.07
C MET A 460 -15.89 20.49 -5.17
N GLY A 461 -16.02 19.83 -6.31
CA GLY A 461 -15.21 20.11 -7.50
C GLY A 461 -15.42 21.52 -8.02
N VAL A 462 -16.68 21.95 -8.21
CA VAL A 462 -17.03 23.31 -8.65
C VAL A 462 -16.55 24.38 -7.66
N MET A 463 -16.66 24.13 -6.35
CA MET A 463 -16.18 25.08 -5.33
C MET A 463 -14.66 25.25 -5.35
N ASN A 464 -13.90 24.19 -5.67
CA ASN A 464 -12.44 24.17 -5.52
C ASN A 464 -11.64 24.16 -6.84
N TYR A 465 -12.28 24.00 -8.04
CA TYR A 465 -11.55 23.84 -9.31
C TYR A 465 -10.64 25.04 -9.64
N LYS A 466 -11.08 26.27 -9.38
CA LYS A 466 -10.28 27.48 -9.63
C LYS A 466 -9.01 27.50 -8.80
N LYS A 467 -9.09 27.08 -7.53
CA LYS A 467 -7.94 26.97 -6.62
C LYS A 467 -6.95 25.91 -7.15
N ILE A 468 -7.45 24.71 -7.48
CA ILE A 468 -6.62 23.60 -8.00
C ILE A 468 -5.90 24.01 -9.28
N ILE A 469 -6.61 24.60 -10.24
CA ILE A 469 -6.01 25.07 -11.50
C ILE A 469 -4.95 26.16 -11.25
N SER A 470 -5.22 27.12 -10.35
CA SER A 470 -4.25 28.14 -9.98
C SER A 470 -2.96 27.55 -9.43
N TYR A 471 -3.07 26.56 -8.51
CA TYR A 471 -1.91 25.90 -7.93
C TYR A 471 -1.14 25.05 -8.92
N LEU A 472 -1.84 24.35 -9.83
CA LEU A 472 -1.21 23.58 -10.91
C LEU A 472 -0.44 24.50 -11.90
N LYS A 473 -1.02 25.65 -12.25
CA LYS A 473 -0.32 26.67 -13.07
C LYS A 473 0.92 27.21 -12.36
N SER A 474 0.83 27.47 -11.06
CA SER A 474 1.99 27.91 -10.26
C SER A 474 3.08 26.85 -10.19
N LEU A 475 2.70 25.58 -10.04
CA LEU A 475 3.63 24.45 -10.01
C LEU A 475 4.37 24.26 -11.35
N ASN A 476 3.70 24.49 -12.48
CA ASN A 476 4.30 24.36 -13.80
C ASN A 476 5.39 25.41 -14.09
N LYS A 477 5.48 26.50 -13.31
CA LYS A 477 6.58 27.48 -13.44
C LYS A 477 7.93 26.96 -12.95
N PHE A 478 7.92 25.84 -12.19
CA PHE A 478 9.12 25.22 -11.62
C PHE A 478 9.59 23.98 -12.40
N LYS A 479 8.87 23.58 -13.43
CA LYS A 479 9.30 22.52 -14.36
C LYS A 479 10.28 23.09 -15.40
#